data_80b1d52aa1c3d1a297746c58edccfdae
#
_entry.id   80b1d52aa1c3d1a297746c58edccfdae
#
_cell.length_a   1.000
_cell.length_b   1.000
_cell.length_c   1.000
_cell.angle_alpha   90.00
_cell.angle_beta   90.00
_cell.angle_gamma   90.00
#
_symmetry.space_group_name_H-M   'P 1'
#
loop_
_entity.id
_entity.type
_entity.pdbx_description
1 polymer ?
#
loop_
_entity_poly.entity_id
_entity_poly.type
_entity_poly.pdbx_seq_one_letter_code
_entity_poly.pdbx_strand_id
1 'polypeptide(L)'
;INATLAQAADIALNNDCARIEVNCIKKEDVKDLSGYDAIVMYSRGLYLDDSQVAEVERVGAGGVPVFTNTLRNSAFSINYNITNEQQHTLREYLKNGNKHNYRNALLYLRHIATPHRWGHQDYEPPIPLLENMFYHREYGCYFSTPQEVTAYLKEKNLYHEDGRNLALISGLNFPMEGNRAHVDSLITRLTQAGFNVYPFTAGGQPRADMIRTLHPDAVVYL
;
A
#
# COMPACT_ATOMS: atom_id res chain seq x y z
N ILE A 1 2.42 7.73 -6.31
CA ILE A 1 2.45 6.97 -5.06
C ILE A 1 3.84 7.03 -4.55
N ASN A 2 4.01 7.58 -3.68
CA ASN A 2 4.46 7.32 -2.34
C ASN A 2 5.93 6.90 -2.31
N ALA A 3 6.75 7.76 -2.96
CA ALA A 3 8.14 7.92 -2.56
C ALA A 3 8.23 7.87 -1.02
N THR A 4 7.30 8.54 -0.34
CA THR A 4 7.22 8.57 1.11
C THR A 4 6.99 7.19 1.75
N LEU A 5 6.18 6.31 1.17
CA LEU A 5 5.96 4.97 1.73
C LEU A 5 7.13 4.03 1.42
N ALA A 6 7.71 4.13 0.23
CA ALA A 6 8.93 3.40 -0.11
C ALA A 6 10.09 3.83 0.80
N GLN A 7 10.26 5.12 1.04
CA GLN A 7 11.25 5.64 1.98
C GLN A 7 10.97 5.24 3.43
N ALA A 8 9.71 5.24 3.87
CA ALA A 8 9.37 4.77 5.21
C ALA A 8 9.63 3.27 5.38
N ALA A 9 9.36 2.47 4.34
CA ALA A 9 9.68 1.05 4.34
C ALA A 9 11.20 0.82 4.33
N ASP A 10 11.95 1.60 3.57
CA ASP A 10 13.41 1.60 3.54
C ASP A 10 14.00 1.89 4.93
N ILE A 11 13.57 2.97 5.60
CA ILE A 11 14.03 3.31 6.95
C ILE A 11 13.72 2.17 7.93
N ALA A 12 12.52 1.61 7.88
CA ALA A 12 12.14 0.50 8.76
C ALA A 12 12.99 -0.75 8.51
N LEU A 13 13.26 -1.08 7.24
CA LEU A 13 14.08 -2.23 6.87
C LEU A 13 15.55 -2.05 7.24
N ASN A 14 16.10 -0.85 7.12
CA ASN A 14 17.49 -0.59 7.45
C ASN A 14 17.74 -0.61 8.95
N ASN A 15 16.74 -0.26 9.78
CA ASN A 15 16.77 -0.50 11.21
C ASN A 15 16.90 -2.02 11.54
N ASP A 16 16.36 -2.89 10.67
CA ASP A 16 16.49 -4.35 10.78
C ASP A 16 17.71 -4.90 10.01
N CYS A 17 18.68 -4.05 9.67
CA CYS A 17 19.89 -4.41 8.91
C CYS A 17 19.64 -4.99 7.51
N ALA A 18 18.54 -4.68 6.88
CA ALA A 18 18.19 -5.20 5.55
C ALA A 18 19.10 -4.67 4.43
N ARG A 19 19.82 -3.57 4.66
CA ARG A 19 20.74 -2.92 3.70
C ARG A 19 20.09 -2.63 2.35
N ILE A 20 18.95 -2.00 2.38
CA ILE A 20 18.24 -1.53 1.19
C ILE A 20 18.30 -0.01 1.21
N GLU A 21 18.55 0.59 0.07
CA GLU A 21 18.43 2.03 -0.14
C GLU A 21 17.45 2.29 -1.28
N VAL A 22 16.43 3.13 -1.03
CA VAL A 22 15.41 3.47 -2.01
C VAL A 22 15.60 4.91 -2.48
N ASN A 23 16.03 5.06 -3.72
CA ASN A 23 16.18 6.35 -4.37
C ASN A 23 14.99 6.63 -5.28
N CYS A 24 14.19 7.65 -4.93
CA CYS A 24 13.04 8.06 -5.72
C CYS A 24 13.47 9.12 -6.75
N ILE A 25 13.56 8.70 -7.99
CA ILE A 25 14.02 9.53 -9.10
C ILE A 25 12.82 10.09 -9.86
N LYS A 26 12.83 11.38 -10.16
CA LYS A 26 11.88 12.00 -11.07
C LYS A 26 12.22 11.62 -12.50
N LYS A 27 11.23 11.63 -13.37
CA LYS A 27 11.41 11.32 -14.79
C LYS A 27 12.53 12.17 -15.42
N GLU A 28 12.56 13.45 -15.12
CA GLU A 28 13.50 14.42 -15.69
C GLU A 28 14.96 14.14 -15.29
N ASP A 29 15.16 13.39 -14.21
CA ASP A 29 16.46 13.07 -13.65
C ASP A 29 16.97 11.68 -14.06
N VAL A 30 16.21 10.95 -14.89
CA VAL A 30 16.61 9.64 -15.42
C VAL A 30 17.69 9.83 -16.49
N LYS A 31 18.95 9.70 -16.11
CA LYS A 31 20.11 9.87 -17.01
C LYS A 31 21.15 8.76 -16.89
N ASP A 32 21.41 8.32 -15.68
CA ASP A 32 22.36 7.22 -15.41
C ASP A 32 21.78 6.32 -14.31
N LEU A 33 21.47 5.10 -14.68
CA LEU A 33 20.89 4.08 -13.82
C LEU A 33 21.88 2.96 -13.46
N SER A 34 23.16 3.11 -13.78
CA SER A 34 24.19 2.06 -13.63
C SER A 34 24.50 1.70 -12.16
N GLY A 35 24.17 2.57 -11.22
CA GLY A 35 24.43 2.35 -9.80
C GLY A 35 23.32 1.60 -9.04
N TYR A 36 22.25 1.18 -9.71
CA TYR A 36 21.11 0.54 -9.06
C TYR A 36 21.09 -0.96 -9.28
N ASP A 37 20.83 -1.71 -8.22
CA ASP A 37 20.67 -3.17 -8.23
C ASP A 37 19.30 -3.62 -8.76
N ALA A 38 18.28 -2.77 -8.68
CA ALA A 38 16.96 -3.00 -9.26
C ALA A 38 16.27 -1.67 -9.57
N ILE A 39 15.39 -1.67 -10.57
CA ILE A 39 14.63 -0.50 -11.00
C ILE A 39 13.14 -0.82 -10.98
N VAL A 40 12.36 0.04 -10.34
CA VAL A 40 10.90 -0.03 -10.36
C VAL A 40 10.33 1.25 -10.95
N MET A 41 9.69 1.12 -12.09
CA MET A 41 8.94 2.20 -12.72
C MET A 41 7.47 2.09 -12.35
N TYR A 42 7.03 2.95 -11.44
CA TYR A 42 5.67 2.93 -10.92
C TYR A 42 4.98 4.27 -11.12
N SER A 43 3.99 4.31 -12.00
CA SER A 43 3.21 5.52 -12.22
C SER A 43 1.83 5.26 -12.83
N ARG A 44 0.95 6.26 -12.79
CA ARG A 44 -0.34 6.20 -13.51
C ARG A 44 -0.20 6.28 -15.03
N GLY A 45 0.88 6.82 -15.52
CA GLY A 45 1.30 6.89 -16.91
C GLY A 45 2.74 7.36 -16.92
N LEU A 46 3.62 6.56 -17.48
CA LEU A 46 5.02 6.89 -17.62
C LEU A 46 5.32 7.10 -19.10
N TYR A 47 5.76 8.31 -19.43
CA TYR A 47 6.24 8.66 -20.76
C TYR A 47 7.72 8.95 -20.62
N LEU A 48 8.56 8.02 -21.03
CA LEU A 48 9.99 8.22 -21.17
C LEU A 48 10.27 8.70 -22.61
N ASP A 49 11.26 9.55 -22.76
CA ASP A 49 11.81 9.87 -24.07
C ASP A 49 12.76 8.75 -24.56
N ASP A 50 13.18 8.83 -25.82
CA ASP A 50 14.00 7.79 -26.43
C ASP A 50 15.34 7.59 -25.70
N SER A 51 15.93 8.64 -25.16
CA SER A 51 17.19 8.57 -24.41
C SER A 51 17.01 7.86 -23.05
N GLN A 52 15.89 8.12 -22.38
CA GLN A 52 15.54 7.47 -21.13
C GLN A 52 15.19 5.98 -21.34
N VAL A 53 14.48 5.68 -22.43
CA VAL A 53 14.21 4.29 -22.83
C VAL A 53 15.52 3.56 -23.09
N ALA A 54 16.42 4.13 -23.88
CA ALA A 54 17.72 3.54 -24.17
C ALA A 54 18.56 3.29 -22.90
N GLU A 55 18.48 4.18 -21.93
CA GLU A 55 19.16 3.99 -20.64
C GLU A 55 18.58 2.82 -19.84
N VAL A 56 17.24 2.72 -19.76
CA VAL A 56 16.57 1.59 -19.11
C VAL A 56 16.91 0.27 -19.80
N GLU A 57 16.92 0.25 -21.15
CA GLU A 57 17.29 -0.91 -21.94
C GLU A 57 18.76 -1.30 -21.72
N ARG A 58 19.65 -0.31 -21.66
CA ARG A 58 21.08 -0.54 -21.43
C ARG A 58 21.33 -1.25 -20.10
N VAL A 59 20.73 -0.75 -19.01
CA VAL A 59 20.93 -1.36 -17.68
C VAL A 59 20.23 -2.71 -17.57
N GLY A 60 19.04 -2.85 -18.18
CA GLY A 60 18.34 -4.13 -18.28
C GLY A 60 19.15 -5.19 -19.04
N ALA A 61 19.75 -4.83 -20.17
CA ALA A 61 20.65 -5.70 -20.92
C ALA A 61 21.92 -6.05 -20.11
N GLY A 62 22.34 -5.16 -19.22
CA GLY A 62 23.44 -5.38 -18.28
C GLY A 62 23.12 -6.31 -17.10
N GLY A 63 21.89 -6.83 -17.00
CA GLY A 63 21.48 -7.79 -15.98
C GLY A 63 20.67 -7.19 -14.82
N VAL A 64 20.45 -5.88 -14.80
CA VAL A 64 19.66 -5.23 -13.74
C VAL A 64 18.19 -5.61 -13.89
N PRO A 65 17.51 -6.10 -12.83
CA PRO A 65 16.07 -6.30 -12.83
C PRO A 65 15.32 -4.98 -13.02
N VAL A 66 14.46 -4.91 -14.02
CA VAL A 66 13.60 -3.76 -14.29
C VAL A 66 12.15 -4.21 -14.28
N PHE A 67 11.36 -3.57 -13.44
CA PHE A 67 9.93 -3.83 -13.31
C PHE A 67 9.11 -2.59 -13.62
N THR A 68 8.16 -2.72 -14.54
CA THR A 68 7.22 -1.66 -14.87
C THR A 68 5.83 -1.99 -14.37
N ASN A 69 5.27 -1.10 -13.55
CA ASN A 69 3.88 -1.16 -13.12
C ASN A 69 3.17 0.16 -13.43
N THR A 70 2.61 0.27 -14.62
CA THR A 70 1.84 1.44 -15.05
C THR A 70 0.35 1.12 -15.02
N LEU A 71 -0.46 2.02 -14.45
CA LEU A 71 -1.92 1.87 -14.37
C LEU A 71 -2.63 2.25 -15.65
N ARG A 72 -1.96 2.97 -16.54
CA ARG A 72 -2.50 3.39 -17.83
C ARG A 72 -1.43 3.28 -18.90
N ASN A 73 -1.84 2.64 -19.97
CA ASN A 73 -1.19 2.53 -21.26
C ASN A 73 0.02 1.58 -21.32
N SER A 74 -0.24 0.50 -21.99
CA SER A 74 0.65 -0.62 -22.25
C SER A 74 1.82 -0.31 -23.18
N ALA A 75 2.02 0.91 -23.64
CA ALA A 75 3.13 1.26 -24.52
C ALA A 75 4.51 1.10 -23.84
N PHE A 76 4.55 1.13 -22.51
CA PHE A 76 5.75 0.89 -21.71
C PHE A 76 5.52 -0.26 -20.74
N SER A 77 5.63 -1.48 -21.23
CA SER A 77 5.75 -2.68 -20.40
C SER A 77 7.16 -3.26 -20.57
N ILE A 78 8.16 -2.43 -20.25
CA ILE A 78 9.56 -2.86 -20.30
C ILE A 78 9.85 -3.57 -18.98
N ASN A 79 10.08 -4.87 -19.05
CA ASN A 79 10.55 -5.66 -17.93
C ASN A 79 11.80 -6.42 -18.36
N TYR A 80 12.86 -6.31 -17.56
CA TYR A 80 14.12 -7.01 -17.79
C TYR A 80 14.48 -7.86 -16.58
N ASN A 81 15.01 -9.03 -16.81
CA ASN A 81 15.56 -9.93 -15.78
C ASN A 81 14.58 -10.27 -14.64
N ILE A 82 13.29 -10.27 -14.96
CA ILE A 82 12.21 -10.60 -14.06
C ILE A 82 11.26 -11.58 -14.75
N THR A 83 11.02 -12.73 -14.14
CA THR A 83 10.09 -13.74 -14.68
C THR A 83 8.64 -13.26 -14.61
N ASN A 84 7.74 -13.89 -15.37
CA ASN A 84 6.31 -13.58 -15.30
C ASN A 84 5.71 -13.79 -13.91
N GLU A 85 6.16 -14.79 -13.18
CA GLU A 85 5.75 -15.06 -11.81
C GLU A 85 6.21 -13.94 -10.86
N GLN A 86 7.47 -13.53 -11.00
CA GLN A 86 8.00 -12.41 -10.21
C GLN A 86 7.28 -11.09 -10.50
N GLN A 87 6.96 -10.83 -11.78
CA GLN A 87 6.15 -9.65 -12.15
C GLN A 87 4.76 -9.72 -11.53
N HIS A 88 4.13 -10.90 -11.52
CA HIS A 88 2.82 -11.08 -10.90
C HIS A 88 2.89 -10.77 -9.39
N THR A 89 3.84 -11.36 -8.70
CA THR A 89 4.04 -11.15 -7.25
C THR A 89 4.30 -9.67 -6.93
N LEU A 90 5.17 -9.00 -7.70
CA LEU A 90 5.42 -7.57 -7.52
C LEU A 90 4.17 -6.72 -7.75
N ARG A 91 3.35 -7.06 -8.76
CA ARG A 91 2.07 -6.38 -8.98
C ARG A 91 1.12 -6.55 -7.81
N GLU A 92 1.03 -7.74 -7.24
CA GLU A 92 0.15 -7.98 -6.09
C GLU A 92 0.61 -7.17 -4.85
N TYR A 93 1.91 -7.09 -4.57
CA TYR A 93 2.42 -6.21 -3.51
C TYR A 93 2.04 -4.74 -3.76
N LEU A 94 2.23 -4.24 -4.98
CA LEU A 94 2.01 -2.83 -5.29
C LEU A 94 0.53 -2.48 -5.44
N LYS A 95 -0.28 -3.38 -5.99
CA LYS A 95 -1.74 -3.24 -6.11
C LYS A 95 -2.39 -3.17 -4.72
N ASN A 96 -1.95 -4.02 -3.83
CA ASN A 96 -2.43 -4.13 -2.46
C ASN A 96 -1.57 -3.30 -1.50
N GLY A 97 -1.11 -2.13 -1.96
CA GLY A 97 -0.14 -1.28 -1.32
C GLY A 97 -0.50 -0.92 0.12
N ASN A 98 0.12 -1.57 1.06
CA ASN A 98 0.14 -1.24 2.47
C ASN A 98 1.59 -1.34 2.99
N LYS A 99 1.84 -0.94 4.22
CA LYS A 99 3.20 -0.93 4.79
C LYS A 99 3.86 -2.31 4.76
N HIS A 100 3.11 -3.37 5.07
CA HIS A 100 3.60 -4.75 5.02
C HIS A 100 3.98 -5.16 3.60
N ASN A 101 3.10 -4.90 2.63
CA ASN A 101 3.35 -5.26 1.24
C ASN A 101 4.52 -4.46 0.63
N TYR A 102 4.66 -3.18 0.93
CA TYR A 102 5.82 -2.40 0.46
C TYR A 102 7.13 -2.91 1.05
N ARG A 103 7.14 -3.25 2.35
CA ARG A 103 8.30 -3.87 3.00
C ARG A 103 8.71 -5.15 2.27
N ASN A 104 7.76 -6.04 2.07
CA ASN A 104 8.01 -7.33 1.43
C ASN A 104 8.33 -7.21 -0.06
N ALA A 105 7.76 -6.22 -0.76
CA ALA A 105 8.15 -5.91 -2.14
C ALA A 105 9.63 -5.53 -2.25
N LEU A 106 10.15 -4.72 -1.33
CA LEU A 106 11.57 -4.34 -1.31
C LEU A 106 12.48 -5.53 -1.01
N LEU A 107 12.10 -6.37 -0.04
CA LEU A 107 12.83 -7.61 0.26
C LEU A 107 12.81 -8.58 -0.93
N TYR A 108 11.66 -8.70 -1.59
CA TYR A 108 11.51 -9.53 -2.78
C TYR A 108 12.34 -9.02 -3.96
N LEU A 109 12.35 -7.71 -4.20
CA LEU A 109 13.22 -7.09 -5.22
C LEU A 109 14.70 -7.33 -4.92
N ARG A 110 15.12 -7.20 -3.66
CA ARG A 110 16.49 -7.53 -3.25
C ARG A 110 16.82 -9.00 -3.53
N HIS A 111 15.91 -9.91 -3.25
CA HIS A 111 16.07 -11.33 -3.55
C HIS A 111 16.22 -11.59 -5.07
N ILE A 112 15.44 -10.90 -5.90
CA ILE A 112 15.56 -10.99 -7.37
C ILE A 112 16.90 -10.45 -7.84
N ALA A 113 17.32 -9.29 -7.33
CA ALA A 113 18.53 -8.61 -7.77
C ALA A 113 19.82 -9.33 -7.32
N THR A 114 19.80 -9.95 -6.14
CA THR A 114 20.99 -10.58 -5.55
C THR A 114 20.67 -11.94 -4.93
N PRO A 115 20.21 -12.94 -5.73
CA PRO A 115 19.72 -14.21 -5.20
C PRO A 115 20.78 -15.03 -4.46
N HIS A 116 22.05 -14.87 -4.78
CA HIS A 116 23.15 -15.62 -4.15
C HIS A 116 23.69 -14.99 -2.87
N ARG A 117 23.33 -13.77 -2.57
CA ARG A 117 23.85 -12.99 -1.44
C ARG A 117 23.04 -13.17 -0.16
N TRP A 118 21.77 -13.50 -0.31
CA TRP A 118 20.79 -13.64 0.77
C TRP A 118 20.22 -15.05 0.72
N GLY A 119 20.85 -15.98 1.38
CA GLY A 119 20.63 -17.43 1.23
C GLY A 119 19.32 -17.98 1.82
N HIS A 120 18.40 -17.12 2.27
CA HIS A 120 17.08 -17.52 2.77
C HIS A 120 16.03 -16.49 2.38
N GLN A 121 14.81 -16.97 2.25
CA GLN A 121 13.66 -16.11 2.01
C GLN A 121 13.32 -15.36 3.30
N ASP A 122 13.41 -14.04 3.24
CA ASP A 122 13.08 -13.13 4.35
C ASP A 122 11.90 -12.20 4.02
N TYR A 123 11.15 -12.53 2.98
CA TYR A 123 9.91 -11.85 2.57
C TYR A 123 8.72 -12.78 2.74
N GLU A 124 7.58 -12.18 3.06
CA GLU A 124 6.28 -12.85 3.18
C GLU A 124 5.45 -12.64 1.92
N PRO A 125 4.48 -13.52 1.59
CA PRO A 125 3.59 -13.32 0.46
C PRO A 125 2.81 -11.99 0.55
N PRO A 126 2.36 -11.43 -0.59
CA PRO A 126 1.52 -10.26 -0.58
C PRO A 126 0.19 -10.52 0.13
N ILE A 127 -0.16 -9.64 1.07
CA ILE A 127 -1.46 -9.65 1.73
C ILE A 127 -2.46 -8.93 0.80
N PRO A 128 -3.59 -9.57 0.44
CA PRO A 128 -4.60 -8.93 -0.40
C PRO A 128 -5.19 -7.71 0.29
N LEU A 129 -5.51 -6.68 -0.49
CA LEU A 129 -6.25 -5.53 -0.01
C LEU A 129 -7.67 -5.99 0.35
N LEU A 130 -8.06 -5.76 1.58
CA LEU A 130 -9.40 -6.04 2.04
C LEU A 130 -10.32 -4.90 1.58
N GLU A 131 -11.09 -5.16 0.52
CA GLU A 131 -12.09 -4.22 0.04
C GLU A 131 -13.38 -4.37 0.83
N ASN A 132 -14.11 -3.26 0.98
CA ASN A 132 -15.43 -3.24 1.63
C ASN A 132 -15.40 -3.76 3.09
N MET A 133 -14.40 -3.33 3.85
CA MET A 133 -14.21 -3.71 5.24
C MET A 133 -14.32 -2.51 6.18
N PHE A 134 -14.80 -2.77 7.38
CA PHE A 134 -14.59 -1.86 8.51
C PHE A 134 -13.16 -2.01 9.02
N TYR A 135 -12.63 -0.96 9.63
CA TYR A 135 -11.29 -0.96 10.23
C TYR A 135 -11.27 -0.13 11.51
N HIS A 136 -10.20 -0.20 12.26
CA HIS A 136 -9.99 0.66 13.42
C HIS A 136 -8.55 1.18 13.47
N ARG A 137 -8.24 2.04 14.46
CA ARG A 137 -6.94 2.71 14.60
C ARG A 137 -5.73 1.79 14.63
N GLU A 138 -5.88 0.59 15.19
CA GLU A 138 -4.81 -0.39 15.20
C GLU A 138 -4.59 -0.97 13.79
N TYR A 139 -3.33 -0.99 13.36
CA TYR A 139 -2.98 -1.56 12.07
C TYR A 139 -3.31 -3.06 12.04
N GLY A 140 -3.94 -3.50 10.96
CA GLY A 140 -4.39 -4.89 10.82
C GLY A 140 -5.73 -5.20 11.50
N CYS A 141 -6.37 -4.21 12.11
CA CYS A 141 -7.68 -4.39 12.75
C CYS A 141 -8.79 -4.16 11.73
N TYR A 142 -9.26 -5.25 11.11
CA TYR A 142 -10.28 -5.25 10.08
C TYR A 142 -11.46 -6.13 10.48
N PHE A 143 -12.67 -5.73 10.06
CA PHE A 143 -13.92 -6.39 10.43
C PHE A 143 -14.84 -6.48 9.21
N SER A 144 -15.57 -7.59 9.11
CA SER A 144 -16.52 -7.79 8.02
C SER A 144 -17.89 -7.19 8.31
N THR A 145 -18.24 -7.04 9.59
CA THR A 145 -19.58 -6.63 10.02
C THR A 145 -19.54 -5.51 11.07
N PRO A 146 -20.61 -4.68 11.15
CA PRO A 146 -20.74 -3.69 12.22
C PRO A 146 -20.74 -4.30 13.63
N GLN A 147 -21.25 -5.54 13.77
CA GLN A 147 -21.32 -6.26 15.04
C GLN A 147 -19.92 -6.58 15.57
N GLU A 148 -18.99 -6.98 14.68
CA GLU A 148 -17.59 -7.21 15.04
C GLU A 148 -16.92 -5.91 15.49
N VAL A 149 -17.20 -4.78 14.82
CA VAL A 149 -16.72 -3.46 15.26
C VAL A 149 -17.26 -3.12 16.63
N THR A 150 -18.56 -3.32 16.85
CA THR A 150 -19.19 -3.07 18.16
C THR A 150 -18.55 -3.91 19.27
N ALA A 151 -18.32 -5.19 19.00
CA ALA A 151 -17.65 -6.09 19.95
C ALA A 151 -16.24 -5.60 20.28
N TYR A 152 -15.48 -5.19 19.27
CA TYR A 152 -14.16 -4.60 19.43
C TYR A 152 -14.19 -3.31 20.25
N LEU A 153 -15.11 -2.39 19.94
CA LEU A 153 -15.25 -1.14 20.69
C LEU A 153 -15.58 -1.39 22.17
N LYS A 154 -16.42 -2.38 22.48
CA LYS A 154 -16.74 -2.79 23.86
C LYS A 154 -15.53 -3.40 24.56
N GLU A 155 -14.81 -4.30 23.91
CA GLU A 155 -13.57 -4.92 24.43
C GLU A 155 -12.53 -3.84 24.80
N LYS A 156 -12.39 -2.82 23.95
CA LYS A 156 -11.42 -1.73 24.16
C LYS A 156 -11.93 -0.59 25.05
N ASN A 157 -13.12 -0.71 25.62
CA ASN A 157 -13.78 0.35 26.40
C ASN A 157 -13.93 1.67 25.62
N LEU A 158 -14.21 1.59 24.35
CA LEU A 158 -14.43 2.71 23.42
C LEU A 158 -15.89 2.87 23.01
N TYR A 159 -16.76 1.93 23.41
CA TYR A 159 -18.18 1.94 23.10
C TYR A 159 -18.94 2.80 24.12
N HIS A 160 -19.80 3.66 23.63
CA HIS A 160 -20.70 4.50 24.43
C HIS A 160 -22.12 3.96 24.30
N GLU A 161 -22.73 3.48 25.39
CA GLU A 161 -24.08 2.85 25.35
C GLU A 161 -25.15 3.83 24.86
N ASP A 162 -25.05 5.11 25.24
CA ASP A 162 -25.94 6.19 24.78
C ASP A 162 -25.36 6.99 23.60
N GLY A 163 -24.25 6.50 23.04
CA GLY A 163 -23.54 7.16 21.95
C GLY A 163 -24.22 6.96 20.61
N ARG A 164 -24.19 8.00 19.77
CA ARG A 164 -24.68 7.90 18.40
C ARG A 164 -23.69 7.14 17.50
N ASN A 165 -24.22 6.29 16.62
CA ASN A 165 -23.44 5.56 15.66
C ASN A 165 -23.07 6.45 14.45
N LEU A 166 -21.79 6.58 14.16
CA LEU A 166 -21.27 7.40 13.10
C LEU A 166 -20.52 6.54 12.07
N ALA A 167 -21.00 6.52 10.84
CA ALA A 167 -20.30 5.95 9.72
C ALA A 167 -19.22 6.93 9.24
N LEU A 168 -17.95 6.52 9.26
CA LEU A 168 -16.83 7.31 8.75
C LEU A 168 -16.31 6.65 7.47
N ILE A 169 -16.61 7.25 6.32
CA ILE A 169 -16.31 6.66 5.02
C ILE A 169 -15.07 7.30 4.43
N SER A 170 -14.06 6.49 4.20
CA SER A 170 -12.91 6.87 3.38
C SER A 170 -13.17 6.46 1.93
N GLY A 171 -13.17 7.43 1.02
CA GLY A 171 -13.34 7.19 -0.42
C GLY A 171 -12.11 6.60 -1.09
N LEU A 172 -10.99 6.54 -0.37
CA LEU A 172 -9.71 6.03 -0.83
C LEU A 172 -9.21 4.98 0.16
N ASN A 173 -8.38 4.06 -0.32
CA ASN A 173 -7.82 2.98 0.50
C ASN A 173 -6.71 3.44 1.47
N PHE A 174 -6.66 4.73 1.81
CA PHE A 174 -5.64 5.31 2.69
C PHE A 174 -5.40 4.58 4.00
N PRO A 175 -6.45 4.11 4.71
CA PRO A 175 -6.22 3.37 5.94
C PRO A 175 -5.48 2.06 5.73
N MET A 176 -5.67 1.43 4.58
CA MET A 176 -5.01 0.18 4.20
C MET A 176 -3.56 0.42 3.75
N GLU A 177 -3.27 1.58 3.19
CA GLU A 177 -1.95 1.96 2.67
C GLU A 177 -0.98 2.45 3.77
N GLY A 178 -1.44 2.60 5.00
CA GLY A 178 -0.63 3.06 6.13
C GLY A 178 -0.54 4.59 6.28
N ASN A 179 -1.07 5.38 5.34
CA ASN A 179 -1.17 6.84 5.48
C ASN A 179 -2.47 7.23 6.17
N ARG A 180 -2.58 6.93 7.45
CA ARG A 180 -3.83 6.96 8.19
C ARG A 180 -3.83 7.88 9.42
N ALA A 181 -2.73 8.55 9.72
CA ALA A 181 -2.62 9.35 10.94
C ALA A 181 -3.72 10.41 11.09
N HIS A 182 -4.16 11.03 9.99
CA HIS A 182 -5.26 11.99 10.00
C HIS A 182 -6.61 11.33 10.28
N VAL A 183 -6.87 10.15 9.73
CA VAL A 183 -8.10 9.37 9.99
C VAL A 183 -8.10 8.85 11.42
N ASP A 184 -6.99 8.31 11.90
CA ASP A 184 -6.84 7.83 13.27
C ASP A 184 -7.05 8.95 14.31
N SER A 185 -6.56 10.15 14.02
CA SER A 185 -6.79 11.33 14.82
C SER A 185 -8.28 11.71 14.86
N LEU A 186 -8.95 11.64 13.70
CA LEU A 186 -10.38 11.92 13.59
C LEU A 186 -11.22 10.88 14.36
N ILE A 187 -10.94 9.57 14.18
CA ILE A 187 -11.59 8.51 14.94
C ILE A 187 -11.45 8.77 16.44
N THR A 188 -10.23 9.09 16.90
CA THR A 188 -9.96 9.37 18.30
C THR A 188 -10.82 10.51 18.83
N ARG A 189 -10.84 11.63 18.12
CA ARG A 189 -11.61 12.83 18.54
C ARG A 189 -13.11 12.59 18.55
N LEU A 190 -13.64 11.89 17.56
CA LEU A 190 -15.06 11.53 17.49
C LEU A 190 -15.45 10.58 18.63
N THR A 191 -14.63 9.56 18.90
CA THR A 191 -14.85 8.66 20.03
C THR A 191 -14.84 9.42 21.36
N GLN A 192 -13.87 10.34 21.57
CA GLN A 192 -13.81 11.19 22.76
C GLN A 192 -15.02 12.13 22.90
N ALA A 193 -15.64 12.50 21.79
CA ALA A 193 -16.87 13.30 21.75
C ALA A 193 -18.15 12.45 22.00
N GLY A 194 -18.02 11.16 22.29
CA GLY A 194 -19.13 10.28 22.65
C GLY A 194 -19.79 9.56 21.48
N PHE A 195 -19.16 9.52 20.30
CA PHE A 195 -19.67 8.77 19.16
C PHE A 195 -19.12 7.34 19.14
N ASN A 196 -19.94 6.39 18.71
CA ASN A 196 -19.51 5.07 18.28
C ASN A 196 -19.10 5.17 16.81
N VAL A 197 -17.80 5.15 16.52
CA VAL A 197 -17.29 5.40 15.19
C VAL A 197 -17.08 4.07 14.46
N TYR A 198 -17.66 3.97 13.26
CA TYR A 198 -17.55 2.81 12.36
C TYR A 198 -16.85 3.23 11.09
N PRO A 199 -15.51 3.23 11.07
CA PRO A 199 -14.74 3.58 9.88
C PRO A 199 -14.76 2.41 8.89
N PHE A 200 -14.99 2.72 7.62
CA PHE A 200 -14.88 1.73 6.56
C PHE A 200 -14.50 2.33 5.21
N THR A 201 -13.99 1.48 4.34
CA THR A 201 -13.72 1.81 2.95
C THR A 201 -14.59 0.94 2.06
N ALA A 202 -15.37 1.56 1.20
CA ALA A 202 -16.20 0.87 0.23
C ALA A 202 -16.61 1.83 -0.89
N GLY A 203 -16.80 1.29 -2.09
CA GLY A 203 -17.30 2.02 -3.25
C GLY A 203 -18.65 1.49 -3.72
N GLY A 204 -19.39 2.30 -4.48
CA GLY A 204 -20.60 1.87 -5.18
C GLY A 204 -21.66 1.20 -4.30
N GLN A 205 -22.19 0.08 -4.77
CA GLN A 205 -23.25 -0.67 -4.08
C GLN A 205 -22.81 -1.22 -2.72
N PRO A 206 -21.62 -1.82 -2.54
CA PRO A 206 -21.15 -2.27 -1.22
C PRO A 206 -21.20 -1.19 -0.15
N ARG A 207 -20.83 0.05 -0.49
CA ARG A 207 -20.92 1.18 0.45
C ARG A 207 -22.36 1.44 0.89
N ALA A 208 -23.31 1.44 -0.04
CA ALA A 208 -24.72 1.62 0.29
C ALA A 208 -25.25 0.49 1.18
N ASP A 209 -24.80 -0.74 0.96
CA ASP A 209 -25.20 -1.89 1.73
C ASP A 209 -24.61 -1.84 3.15
N MET A 210 -23.34 -1.44 3.31
CA MET A 210 -22.71 -1.25 4.62
C MET A 210 -23.40 -0.16 5.44
N ILE A 211 -23.76 0.99 4.83
CA ILE A 211 -24.53 2.04 5.49
C ILE A 211 -25.90 1.52 5.92
N ARG A 212 -26.58 0.78 5.04
CA ARG A 212 -27.89 0.19 5.34
C ARG A 212 -27.84 -0.81 6.50
N THR A 213 -26.80 -1.64 6.54
CA THR A 213 -26.60 -2.62 7.60
C THR A 213 -26.23 -1.98 8.93
N LEU A 214 -25.43 -0.92 8.89
CA LEU A 214 -25.00 -0.20 10.09
C LEU A 214 -26.12 0.65 10.71
N HIS A 215 -27.04 1.20 9.91
CA HIS A 215 -28.06 2.17 10.34
C HIS A 215 -27.47 3.31 11.18
N PRO A 216 -26.50 4.07 10.66
CA PRO A 216 -25.84 5.11 11.44
C PRO A 216 -26.74 6.32 11.65
N ASP A 217 -26.55 7.02 12.77
CA ASP A 217 -27.21 8.31 13.05
C ASP A 217 -26.63 9.45 12.19
N ALA A 218 -25.38 9.31 11.78
CA ALA A 218 -24.69 10.26 10.93
C ALA A 218 -23.66 9.57 10.00
N VAL A 219 -23.42 10.20 8.85
CA VAL A 219 -22.42 9.74 7.87
C VAL A 219 -21.44 10.87 7.59
N VAL A 220 -20.16 10.61 7.76
CA VAL A 220 -19.06 11.51 7.37
C VAL A 220 -18.29 10.87 6.22
N TYR A 221 -18.12 11.63 5.16
CA TYR A 221 -17.36 11.20 3.98
C TYR A 221 -16.08 12.04 3.84
N LEU A 222 -14.92 11.37 3.70
CA LEU A 222 -13.59 11.98 3.57
C LEU A 222 -13.09 11.98 2.11
#